data_2abfaecdaf6fd59ea77da348db3ab6f7
#
_entry.id   2abfaecdaf6fd59ea77da348db3ab6f7
#
_cell.length_a   1.000
_cell.length_b   1.000
_cell.length_c   1.000
_cell.angle_alpha   90.00
_cell.angle_beta   90.00
_cell.angle_gamma   90.00
#
_symmetry.space_group_name_H-M   'P 1'
#
loop_
_entity.id
_entity.type
_entity.pdbx_description
1 polymer ?
#
loop_
_entity_poly.entity_id
_entity_poly.type
_entity_poly.pdbx_seq_one_letter_code
_entity_poly.pdbx_strand_id
1 'polypeptide(L)'
;QNGRPEEAVYGRAGGGKTEVRPGSAPKISTVFVGGGTPSVLEPEQIRSLFSCLRESFLLEADAEISMEANPGTLNREKLSACREAGINRLSLGLQSADDGLLQTLGRIHTWEQFLYNYQDARQAGFRNINIDLMSSLPGQSLENYVETLETVTALEPEHISSYSLILEEGTPFFASEEIRRQLPDENTDREMYEKTKEILHEKGYERYEISNYAKPGFACRHNLGYWDEVPYLGLGLGASSYYKNARFSNETDIRTYMENPFVPFLGRNDYECCDEKSRMEDYMIFGLRKMAGVSLSRFEKEFGTAAEEIYGGVIGRYVGMGFLVLEGDRLRLTDAGIDVSNRIFEDFLLME
;
A
#
# COMPACT_ATOMS: atom_id res chain seq x y z
N GLN A 1 16.66 -16.52 -32.29
CA GLN A 1 17.92 -15.94 -31.79
C GLN A 1 17.56 -15.08 -30.58
N ASN A 2 17.71 -15.66 -29.40
CA ASN A 2 17.39 -15.05 -28.12
C ASN A 2 18.43 -13.98 -27.81
N GLY A 3 18.06 -12.71 -27.97
CA GLY A 3 18.82 -11.58 -27.48
C GLY A 3 18.81 -11.58 -25.95
N ARG A 4 19.92 -11.90 -25.31
CA ARG A 4 20.12 -11.62 -23.89
C ARG A 4 20.10 -10.09 -23.70
N PRO A 5 19.40 -9.56 -22.68
CA PRO A 5 19.52 -8.15 -22.37
C PRO A 5 20.98 -7.82 -22.01
N GLU A 6 21.48 -6.69 -22.52
CA GLU A 6 22.83 -6.19 -22.24
C GLU A 6 23.09 -6.16 -20.74
N GLU A 7 24.20 -6.78 -20.32
CA GLU A 7 24.69 -6.79 -18.94
C GLU A 7 24.87 -5.34 -18.46
N ALA A 8 23.97 -4.92 -17.55
CA ALA A 8 24.21 -3.73 -16.75
C ALA A 8 25.40 -4.04 -15.82
N VAL A 9 26.54 -3.43 -16.12
CA VAL A 9 27.79 -3.58 -15.38
C VAL A 9 27.58 -3.02 -13.97
N TYR A 10 27.29 -3.90 -13.02
CA TYR A 10 27.47 -3.60 -11.61
C TYR A 10 28.93 -3.89 -11.24
N GLY A 11 29.66 -2.84 -10.84
CA GLY A 11 31.05 -2.94 -10.45
C GLY A 11 31.24 -3.93 -9.31
N ARG A 12 32.30 -4.73 -9.41
CA ARG A 12 32.77 -5.66 -8.38
C ARG A 12 32.99 -4.93 -7.06
N ALA A 13 32.60 -5.55 -5.96
CA ALA A 13 32.91 -5.17 -4.61
C ALA A 13 34.44 -5.16 -4.37
N GLY A 14 35.04 -4.06 -4.62
CA GLY A 14 36.36 -3.70 -4.15
C GLY A 14 36.21 -2.26 -3.66
N GLY A 15 36.56 -1.97 -2.39
CA GLY A 15 36.28 -0.73 -1.66
C GLY A 15 36.69 0.59 -2.32
N GLY A 16 36.15 0.85 -3.47
CA GLY A 16 36.22 2.12 -4.20
C GLY A 16 34.84 2.76 -4.17
N LYS A 17 34.73 3.98 -3.64
CA LYS A 17 33.58 4.84 -3.82
C LYS A 17 33.27 4.90 -5.31
N THR A 18 32.18 4.26 -5.73
CA THR A 18 31.63 4.47 -7.07
C THR A 18 31.11 5.91 -7.07
N GLU A 19 31.82 6.82 -7.73
CA GLU A 19 31.32 8.15 -8.00
C GLU A 19 30.09 8.01 -8.92
N VAL A 20 28.90 8.05 -8.32
CA VAL A 20 27.65 8.23 -9.07
C VAL A 20 27.77 9.62 -9.72
N ARG A 21 27.80 9.66 -11.06
CA ARG A 21 27.87 10.93 -11.77
C ARG A 21 26.67 11.79 -11.36
N PRO A 22 26.86 13.03 -10.91
CA PRO A 22 25.75 13.93 -10.62
C PRO A 22 24.87 14.06 -11.88
N GLY A 23 23.60 13.70 -11.78
CA GLY A 23 22.62 13.74 -12.87
C GLY A 23 22.15 12.41 -13.44
N SER A 24 22.71 11.26 -13.02
CA SER A 24 22.26 9.92 -13.47
C SER A 24 21.48 9.13 -12.41
N ALA A 25 21.44 9.57 -11.16
CA ALA A 25 20.64 8.92 -10.12
C ALA A 25 19.14 9.13 -10.38
N PRO A 26 18.30 8.07 -10.27
CA PRO A 26 16.86 8.21 -10.41
C PRO A 26 16.32 9.15 -9.32
N LYS A 27 15.40 10.02 -9.73
CA LYS A 27 14.67 10.88 -8.79
C LYS A 27 13.60 10.04 -8.10
N ILE A 28 13.54 10.14 -6.79
CA ILE A 28 12.60 9.40 -5.94
C ILE A 28 11.53 10.37 -5.45
N SER A 29 10.29 10.13 -5.85
CA SER A 29 9.13 10.93 -5.45
C SER A 29 8.44 10.43 -4.19
N THR A 30 8.63 9.14 -3.84
CA THR A 30 8.06 8.56 -2.63
C THR A 30 9.04 7.60 -1.96
N VAL A 31 9.04 7.59 -0.63
CA VAL A 31 9.70 6.58 0.20
C VAL A 31 8.68 6.04 1.19
N PHE A 32 8.58 4.73 1.31
CA PHE A 32 7.69 4.08 2.27
C PHE A 32 8.47 3.09 3.12
N VAL A 33 8.59 3.38 4.40
CA VAL A 33 9.24 2.49 5.38
C VAL A 33 8.15 1.69 6.08
N GLY A 34 8.03 0.44 5.69
CA GLY A 34 6.99 -0.48 6.14
C GLY A 34 7.50 -1.89 6.36
N GLY A 35 6.57 -2.84 6.56
CA GLY A 35 6.87 -4.23 6.91
C GLY A 35 7.24 -4.38 8.39
N GLY A 36 6.95 -5.48 9.02
CA GLY A 36 7.21 -5.65 10.45
C GLY A 36 6.73 -4.44 11.29
N THR A 37 7.64 -3.80 12.02
CA THR A 37 7.31 -2.63 12.85
C THR A 37 8.46 -1.61 12.79
N PRO A 38 8.50 -0.72 11.79
CA PRO A 38 9.61 0.24 11.62
C PRO A 38 9.82 1.16 12.83
N SER A 39 8.78 1.45 13.58
CA SER A 39 8.82 2.30 14.78
C SER A 39 9.54 1.68 15.99
N VAL A 40 10.02 0.43 15.90
CA VAL A 40 10.94 -0.14 16.92
C VAL A 40 12.37 0.37 16.75
N LEU A 41 12.72 0.92 15.58
CA LEU A 41 14.03 1.50 15.34
C LEU A 41 14.33 2.61 16.36
N GLU A 42 15.58 2.67 16.82
CA GLU A 42 16.05 3.75 17.68
C GLU A 42 16.33 5.03 16.87
N PRO A 43 16.31 6.22 17.50
CA PRO A 43 16.49 7.50 16.81
C PRO A 43 17.72 7.54 15.89
N GLU A 44 18.86 7.00 16.35
CA GLU A 44 20.10 6.94 15.57
C GLU A 44 19.99 6.03 14.36
N GLN A 45 19.24 4.93 14.48
CA GLN A 45 19.01 4.01 13.36
C GLN A 45 18.14 4.68 12.28
N ILE A 46 17.11 5.44 12.69
CA ILE A 46 16.27 6.22 11.79
C ILE A 46 17.13 7.26 11.04
N ARG A 47 17.95 8.04 11.75
CA ARG A 47 18.85 9.04 11.14
C ARG A 47 19.84 8.38 10.17
N SER A 48 20.46 7.27 10.57
CA SER A 48 21.42 6.53 9.75
C SER A 48 20.78 5.99 8.48
N LEU A 49 19.58 5.38 8.56
CA LEU A 49 18.84 4.87 7.40
C LEU A 49 18.60 5.99 6.38
N PHE A 50 18.10 7.14 6.82
CA PHE A 50 17.79 8.25 5.91
C PHE A 50 19.02 9.00 5.41
N SER A 51 20.14 9.01 6.15
CA SER A 51 21.44 9.48 5.63
C SER A 51 21.86 8.59 4.44
N CYS A 52 21.84 7.28 4.63
CA CYS A 52 22.19 6.30 3.61
C CYS A 52 21.31 6.42 2.35
N LEU A 53 19.99 6.60 2.54
CA LEU A 53 19.05 6.80 1.43
C LEU A 53 19.37 8.07 0.63
N ARG A 54 19.66 9.19 1.29
CA ARG A 54 20.04 10.45 0.62
C ARG A 54 21.39 10.42 -0.04
N GLU A 55 22.32 9.63 0.47
CA GLU A 55 23.61 9.40 -0.19
C GLU A 55 23.48 8.54 -1.45
N SER A 56 22.47 7.65 -1.49
CA SER A 56 22.27 6.67 -2.55
C SER A 56 21.30 7.14 -3.63
N PHE A 57 20.32 7.97 -3.27
CA PHE A 57 19.22 8.39 -4.14
C PHE A 57 18.99 9.89 -4.11
N LEU A 58 18.52 10.44 -5.22
CA LEU A 58 18.09 11.83 -5.32
C LEU A 58 16.60 11.92 -4.93
N LEU A 59 16.32 12.27 -3.68
CA LEU A 59 14.94 12.53 -3.24
C LEU A 59 14.45 13.86 -3.80
N GLU A 60 13.22 13.90 -4.33
CA GLU A 60 12.58 15.15 -4.75
C GLU A 60 12.31 16.03 -3.50
N ALA A 61 12.29 17.36 -3.72
CA ALA A 61 12.11 18.30 -2.62
C ALA A 61 10.75 18.16 -1.91
N ASP A 62 9.73 17.69 -2.65
CA ASP A 62 8.37 17.42 -2.19
C ASP A 62 8.08 15.91 -2.08
N ALA A 63 9.12 15.06 -1.98
CA ALA A 63 8.94 13.63 -1.85
C ALA A 63 8.03 13.29 -0.66
N GLU A 64 7.06 12.40 -0.88
CA GLU A 64 6.30 11.80 0.21
C GLU A 64 7.14 10.74 0.90
N ILE A 65 7.43 10.95 2.18
CA ILE A 65 8.23 10.03 2.98
C ILE A 65 7.36 9.51 4.12
N SER A 66 6.87 8.29 3.93
CA SER A 66 5.98 7.60 4.87
C SER A 66 6.73 6.62 5.76
N MET A 67 6.27 6.49 7.00
CA MET A 67 6.72 5.45 7.92
C MET A 67 5.54 4.85 8.67
N GLU A 68 5.47 3.51 8.70
CA GLU A 68 4.53 2.79 9.54
C GLU A 68 4.96 2.80 11.00
N ALA A 69 3.98 2.86 11.89
CA ALA A 69 4.22 2.83 13.31
C ALA A 69 3.09 2.12 14.06
N ASN A 70 3.48 1.31 15.03
CA ASN A 70 2.53 0.73 15.97
C ASN A 70 2.45 1.61 17.23
N PRO A 71 1.25 1.90 17.75
CA PRO A 71 1.08 2.57 19.02
C PRO A 71 1.82 1.81 20.14
N GLY A 72 2.37 2.54 21.11
CA GLY A 72 3.19 1.98 22.18
C GLY A 72 4.67 1.81 21.82
N THR A 73 5.07 1.93 20.54
CA THR A 73 6.48 1.86 20.12
C THR A 73 7.09 3.25 19.83
N LEU A 74 6.25 4.27 19.75
CA LEU A 74 6.64 5.67 19.53
C LEU A 74 6.84 6.42 20.84
N ASN A 75 7.76 7.37 20.82
CA ASN A 75 7.95 8.40 21.84
C ASN A 75 8.37 9.72 21.19
N ARG A 76 8.44 10.81 21.96
CA ARG A 76 8.76 12.14 21.42
C ARG A 76 10.13 12.21 20.76
N GLU A 77 11.11 11.50 21.30
CA GLU A 77 12.48 11.47 20.75
C GLU A 77 12.50 10.79 19.37
N LYS A 78 11.84 9.64 19.22
CA LYS A 78 11.69 8.94 17.93
C LYS A 78 10.93 9.81 16.93
N LEU A 79 9.84 10.45 17.34
CA LEU A 79 9.08 11.35 16.49
C LEU A 79 9.90 12.56 16.02
N SER A 80 10.75 13.13 16.89
CA SER A 80 11.70 14.17 16.50
C SER A 80 12.70 13.67 15.48
N ALA A 81 13.30 12.50 15.71
CA ALA A 81 14.23 11.88 14.78
C ALA A 81 13.57 11.58 13.42
N CYS A 82 12.32 11.12 13.40
CA CYS A 82 11.56 10.95 12.18
C CYS A 82 11.41 12.27 11.41
N ARG A 83 11.04 13.37 12.10
CA ARG A 83 10.91 14.69 11.46
C ARG A 83 12.25 15.21 10.94
N GLU A 84 13.33 15.09 11.73
CA GLU A 84 14.70 15.44 11.33
C GLU A 84 15.17 14.63 10.13
N ALA A 85 14.80 13.35 10.07
CA ALA A 85 15.04 12.47 8.93
C ALA A 85 14.21 12.85 7.69
N GLY A 86 13.24 13.77 7.80
CA GLY A 86 12.39 14.25 6.72
C GLY A 86 11.15 13.40 6.48
N ILE A 87 10.82 12.46 7.37
CA ILE A 87 9.56 11.73 7.33
C ILE A 87 8.43 12.75 7.49
N ASN A 88 7.51 12.80 6.53
CA ASN A 88 6.42 13.80 6.48
C ASN A 88 5.03 13.19 6.55
N ARG A 89 4.92 11.84 6.46
CA ARG A 89 3.68 11.08 6.63
C ARG A 89 3.89 9.92 7.61
N LEU A 90 2.97 9.73 8.56
CA LEU A 90 2.93 8.56 9.44
C LEU A 90 1.70 7.70 9.15
N SER A 91 1.85 6.37 9.23
CA SER A 91 0.75 5.41 9.23
C SER A 91 0.68 4.73 10.59
N LEU A 92 -0.40 4.95 11.32
CA LEU A 92 -0.58 4.43 12.68
C LEU A 92 -1.54 3.25 12.69
N GLY A 93 -1.04 2.07 13.01
CA GLY A 93 -1.81 0.82 13.05
C GLY A 93 -2.70 0.72 14.29
N LEU A 94 -3.81 1.45 14.34
CA LEU A 94 -4.77 1.39 15.45
C LEU A 94 -5.61 0.11 15.41
N GLN A 95 -6.21 -0.19 14.29
CA GLN A 95 -7.11 -1.30 13.99
C GLN A 95 -8.54 -1.16 14.59
N SER A 96 -8.70 -0.83 15.85
CA SER A 96 -9.98 -0.59 16.53
C SER A 96 -9.81 0.39 17.69
N ALA A 97 -10.85 1.13 18.03
CA ALA A 97 -10.91 1.92 19.26
C ALA A 97 -11.39 1.11 20.48
N ASP A 98 -11.72 -0.16 20.31
CA ASP A 98 -12.14 -1.08 21.36
C ASP A 98 -10.97 -1.93 21.87
N ASP A 99 -10.61 -1.77 23.14
CA ASP A 99 -9.49 -2.49 23.76
C ASP A 99 -9.70 -4.02 23.81
N GLY A 100 -10.94 -4.50 23.85
CA GLY A 100 -11.24 -5.93 23.81
C GLY A 100 -10.95 -6.53 22.44
N LEU A 101 -11.29 -5.81 21.37
CA LEU A 101 -10.93 -6.20 19.99
C LEU A 101 -9.42 -6.10 19.74
N LEU A 102 -8.75 -5.07 20.26
CA LEU A 102 -7.29 -4.96 20.21
C LEU A 102 -6.63 -6.17 20.89
N GLN A 103 -7.12 -6.57 22.04
CA GLN A 103 -6.62 -7.76 22.75
C GLN A 103 -6.85 -9.05 21.95
N THR A 104 -8.01 -9.19 21.31
CA THR A 104 -8.34 -10.33 20.44
C THR A 104 -7.37 -10.41 19.26
N LEU A 105 -6.99 -9.27 18.69
CA LEU A 105 -5.97 -9.17 17.63
C LEU A 105 -4.53 -9.40 18.10
N GLY A 106 -4.32 -9.59 19.42
CA GLY A 106 -2.97 -9.69 19.99
C GLY A 106 -2.19 -8.37 19.96
N ARG A 107 -2.88 -7.23 19.88
CA ARG A 107 -2.23 -5.92 19.93
C ARG A 107 -1.76 -5.63 21.35
N ILE A 108 -0.57 -5.03 21.46
CA ILE A 108 0.07 -4.70 22.74
C ILE A 108 -0.34 -3.33 23.28
N HIS A 109 -1.01 -2.52 22.46
CA HIS A 109 -1.42 -1.17 22.82
C HIS A 109 -2.92 -1.11 23.13
N THR A 110 -3.32 -0.05 23.83
CA THR A 110 -4.70 0.32 24.10
C THR A 110 -5.09 1.57 23.29
N TRP A 111 -6.39 1.86 23.26
CA TRP A 111 -6.92 3.11 22.72
C TRP A 111 -6.27 4.35 23.37
N GLU A 112 -6.10 4.35 24.68
CA GLU A 112 -5.45 5.45 25.40
C GLU A 112 -3.99 5.65 24.96
N GLN A 113 -3.23 4.59 24.81
CA GLN A 113 -1.85 4.64 24.32
C GLN A 113 -1.77 5.15 22.88
N PHE A 114 -2.72 4.76 22.03
CA PHE A 114 -2.82 5.30 20.68
C PHE A 114 -3.05 6.81 20.72
N LEU A 115 -4.01 7.29 21.54
CA LEU A 115 -4.28 8.74 21.67
C LEU A 115 -3.04 9.53 22.09
N TYR A 116 -2.26 9.04 23.06
CA TYR A 116 -1.02 9.69 23.45
C TYR A 116 -0.03 9.76 22.29
N ASN A 117 0.16 8.66 21.55
CA ASN A 117 1.07 8.66 20.41
C ASN A 117 0.59 9.55 19.26
N TYR A 118 -0.71 9.58 19.00
CA TYR A 118 -1.30 10.47 18.00
C TYR A 118 -1.07 11.96 18.36
N GLN A 119 -1.32 12.34 19.62
CA GLN A 119 -1.11 13.70 20.10
C GLN A 119 0.37 14.08 20.05
N ASP A 120 1.28 13.20 20.48
CA ASP A 120 2.72 13.42 20.40
C ASP A 120 3.18 13.58 18.95
N ALA A 121 2.65 12.81 18.00
CA ALA A 121 2.91 12.98 16.57
C ALA A 121 2.45 14.35 16.06
N ARG A 122 1.23 14.80 16.45
CA ARG A 122 0.75 16.16 16.14
C ARG A 122 1.64 17.25 16.73
N GLN A 123 2.09 17.09 17.99
CA GLN A 123 3.01 18.03 18.65
C GLN A 123 4.39 18.06 17.99
N ALA A 124 4.88 16.91 17.50
CA ALA A 124 6.10 16.82 16.70
C ALA A 124 6.00 17.44 15.30
N GLY A 125 4.79 17.92 14.91
CA GLY A 125 4.55 18.64 13.67
C GLY A 125 4.14 17.77 12.48
N PHE A 126 3.73 16.52 12.69
CA PHE A 126 3.13 15.72 11.62
C PHE A 126 1.75 16.28 11.24
N ARG A 127 1.58 16.58 9.96
CA ARG A 127 0.34 17.13 9.35
C ARG A 127 -0.27 16.18 8.33
N ASN A 128 0.31 15.00 8.14
CA ASN A 128 -0.22 13.93 7.30
C ASN A 128 -0.10 12.62 8.10
N ILE A 129 -1.21 12.24 8.73
CA ILE A 129 -1.28 11.02 9.55
C ILE A 129 -2.38 10.15 8.97
N ASN A 130 -2.02 8.91 8.66
CA ASN A 130 -2.96 7.84 8.38
C ASN A 130 -3.26 7.06 9.66
N ILE A 131 -4.51 6.64 9.80
CA ILE A 131 -4.93 5.67 10.82
C ILE A 131 -5.47 4.43 10.09
N ASP A 132 -4.87 3.28 10.40
CA ASP A 132 -5.33 1.99 9.86
C ASP A 132 -6.43 1.43 10.76
N LEU A 133 -7.56 1.07 10.16
CA LEU A 133 -8.72 0.47 10.80
C LEU A 133 -9.04 -0.89 10.16
N MET A 134 -9.54 -1.80 10.96
CA MET A 134 -10.01 -3.10 10.50
C MET A 134 -11.48 -3.28 10.84
N SER A 135 -12.26 -3.70 9.85
CA SER A 135 -13.62 -4.21 10.02
C SER A 135 -13.63 -5.74 10.08
N SER A 136 -14.78 -6.28 10.41
CA SER A 136 -15.03 -7.72 10.45
C SER A 136 -14.09 -8.49 11.39
N LEU A 137 -13.74 -7.86 12.51
CA LEU A 137 -12.95 -8.50 13.56
C LEU A 137 -13.77 -9.54 14.31
N PRO A 138 -13.15 -10.61 14.87
CA PRO A 138 -13.85 -11.58 15.70
C PRO A 138 -14.55 -10.91 16.89
N GLY A 139 -15.85 -11.08 16.99
CA GLY A 139 -16.70 -10.48 18.02
C GLY A 139 -17.07 -9.01 17.80
N GLN A 140 -16.67 -8.40 16.69
CA GLN A 140 -17.03 -7.02 16.38
C GLN A 140 -18.48 -6.92 15.88
N SER A 141 -19.28 -6.04 16.46
CA SER A 141 -20.61 -5.70 15.94
C SER A 141 -20.53 -4.47 15.02
N LEU A 142 -21.59 -4.27 14.24
CA LEU A 142 -21.73 -3.07 13.40
C LEU A 142 -21.66 -1.79 14.24
N GLU A 143 -22.35 -1.76 15.39
CA GLU A 143 -22.38 -0.61 16.30
C GLU A 143 -20.98 -0.29 16.83
N ASN A 144 -20.22 -1.32 17.25
CA ASN A 144 -18.85 -1.15 17.74
C ASN A 144 -17.93 -0.59 16.65
N TYR A 145 -18.08 -1.08 15.41
CA TYR A 145 -17.30 -0.57 14.29
C TYR A 145 -17.65 0.87 13.94
N VAL A 146 -18.94 1.22 13.91
CA VAL A 146 -19.40 2.61 13.70
C VAL A 146 -18.87 3.53 14.79
N GLU A 147 -18.91 3.13 16.06
CA GLU A 147 -18.33 3.90 17.17
C GLU A 147 -16.81 4.13 16.96
N THR A 148 -16.09 3.11 16.49
CA THR A 148 -14.68 3.26 16.14
C THR A 148 -14.48 4.31 15.03
N LEU A 149 -15.27 4.28 13.95
CA LEU A 149 -15.19 5.27 12.86
C LEU A 149 -15.49 6.70 13.35
N GLU A 150 -16.55 6.89 14.14
CA GLU A 150 -16.91 8.19 14.68
C GLU A 150 -15.83 8.74 15.63
N THR A 151 -15.28 7.89 16.48
CA THR A 151 -14.24 8.26 17.43
C THR A 151 -12.94 8.64 16.72
N VAL A 152 -12.55 7.89 15.69
CA VAL A 152 -11.33 8.16 14.91
C VAL A 152 -11.50 9.39 14.03
N THR A 153 -12.65 9.58 13.39
CA THR A 153 -12.88 10.77 12.56
C THR A 153 -12.93 12.06 13.38
N ALA A 154 -13.33 11.98 14.66
CA ALA A 154 -13.27 13.14 15.59
C ALA A 154 -11.83 13.61 15.89
N LEU A 155 -10.81 12.79 15.66
CA LEU A 155 -9.39 13.18 15.74
C LEU A 155 -8.91 13.94 14.50
N GLU A 156 -9.73 14.01 13.44
CA GLU A 156 -9.45 14.67 12.18
C GLU A 156 -8.12 14.27 11.50
N PRO A 157 -7.78 12.95 11.37
CA PRO A 157 -6.63 12.56 10.59
C PRO A 157 -6.79 13.02 9.14
N GLU A 158 -5.70 13.07 8.39
CA GLU A 158 -5.73 13.41 6.96
C GLU A 158 -6.08 12.22 6.09
N HIS A 159 -5.86 11.01 6.61
CA HIS A 159 -6.01 9.77 5.86
C HIS A 159 -6.52 8.65 6.78
N ILE A 160 -7.36 7.77 6.26
CA ILE A 160 -7.85 6.57 6.94
C ILE A 160 -7.78 5.41 5.95
N SER A 161 -7.09 4.33 6.35
CA SER A 161 -7.17 3.04 5.68
C SER A 161 -8.20 2.19 6.41
N SER A 162 -9.13 1.60 5.69
CA SER A 162 -10.14 0.71 6.26
C SER A 162 -10.28 -0.54 5.41
N TYR A 163 -10.06 -1.69 6.00
CA TYR A 163 -10.10 -2.99 5.32
C TYR A 163 -10.67 -4.06 6.23
N SER A 164 -11.40 -5.02 5.64
CA SER A 164 -11.92 -6.18 6.37
C SER A 164 -10.81 -7.16 6.70
N LEU A 165 -10.95 -7.84 7.84
CA LEU A 165 -10.06 -8.93 8.22
C LEU A 165 -10.18 -10.08 7.21
N ILE A 166 -9.06 -10.44 6.60
CA ILE A 166 -8.95 -11.64 5.77
C ILE A 166 -8.16 -12.70 6.54
N LEU A 167 -8.72 -13.89 6.64
CA LEU A 167 -8.03 -15.03 7.26
C LEU A 167 -7.08 -15.67 6.24
N GLU A 168 -5.79 -15.45 6.41
CA GLU A 168 -4.76 -16.04 5.56
C GLU A 168 -4.35 -17.43 6.05
N GLU A 169 -4.25 -18.38 5.12
CA GLU A 169 -3.77 -19.73 5.39
C GLU A 169 -2.37 -19.70 6.02
N GLY A 170 -2.14 -20.56 7.01
CA GLY A 170 -0.87 -20.59 7.74
C GLY A 170 -0.78 -19.64 8.93
N THR A 171 -1.78 -18.75 9.13
CA THR A 171 -1.83 -17.87 10.31
C THR A 171 -2.52 -18.55 11.49
N PRO A 172 -2.20 -18.15 12.75
CA PRO A 172 -2.91 -18.65 13.94
C PRO A 172 -4.42 -18.38 13.89
N PHE A 173 -4.85 -17.25 13.31
CA PHE A 173 -6.27 -16.91 13.15
C PHE A 173 -6.98 -17.87 12.20
N PHE A 174 -6.36 -18.19 11.07
CA PHE A 174 -6.89 -19.17 10.12
C PHE A 174 -7.06 -20.57 10.77
N ALA A 175 -6.10 -20.98 11.61
CA ALA A 175 -6.12 -22.28 12.28
C ALA A 175 -7.16 -22.36 13.42
N SER A 176 -7.64 -21.23 13.95
CA SER A 176 -8.55 -21.20 15.10
C SER A 176 -10.01 -21.29 14.67
N GLU A 177 -10.68 -22.40 14.99
CA GLU A 177 -12.14 -22.53 14.80
C GLU A 177 -12.94 -21.56 15.68
N GLU A 178 -12.44 -21.21 16.85
CA GLU A 178 -13.08 -20.27 17.75
C GLU A 178 -13.12 -18.87 17.13
N ILE A 179 -12.02 -18.41 16.59
CA ILE A 179 -11.92 -17.13 15.86
C ILE A 179 -12.91 -17.11 14.68
N ARG A 180 -12.92 -18.18 13.88
CA ARG A 180 -13.82 -18.26 12.72
C ARG A 180 -15.30 -18.21 13.08
N ARG A 181 -15.69 -18.77 14.22
CA ARG A 181 -17.09 -18.72 14.71
C ARG A 181 -17.51 -17.33 15.21
N GLN A 182 -16.55 -16.49 15.56
CA GLN A 182 -16.79 -15.14 16.08
C GLN A 182 -16.75 -14.07 14.98
N LEU A 183 -16.39 -14.43 13.75
CA LEU A 183 -16.42 -13.48 12.63
C LEU A 183 -17.86 -13.03 12.37
N PRO A 184 -18.07 -11.74 12.06
CA PRO A 184 -19.32 -11.25 11.52
C PRO A 184 -19.73 -12.04 10.28
N ASP A 185 -21.02 -12.16 10.04
CA ASP A 185 -21.51 -12.74 8.80
C ASP A 185 -21.30 -11.78 7.62
N GLU A 186 -21.48 -12.32 6.41
CA GLU A 186 -21.26 -11.56 5.16
C GLU A 186 -22.14 -10.30 5.06
N ASN A 187 -23.38 -10.35 5.59
CA ASN A 187 -24.26 -9.20 5.58
C ASN A 187 -23.73 -8.09 6.52
N THR A 188 -23.28 -8.47 7.71
CA THR A 188 -22.69 -7.53 8.67
C THR A 188 -21.40 -6.92 8.15
N ASP A 189 -20.51 -7.72 7.52
CA ASP A 189 -19.30 -7.20 6.87
C ASP A 189 -19.65 -6.18 5.79
N ARG A 190 -20.65 -6.49 4.98
CA ARG A 190 -21.13 -5.57 3.96
C ARG A 190 -21.72 -4.28 4.53
N GLU A 191 -22.50 -4.37 5.60
CA GLU A 191 -23.04 -3.19 6.29
C GLU A 191 -21.91 -2.33 6.88
N MET A 192 -20.86 -2.94 7.45
CA MET A 192 -19.68 -2.21 7.91
C MET A 192 -18.99 -1.46 6.76
N TYR A 193 -18.84 -2.12 5.61
CA TYR A 193 -18.26 -1.49 4.43
C TYR A 193 -19.09 -0.29 3.93
N GLU A 194 -20.42 -0.43 3.84
CA GLU A 194 -21.30 0.67 3.45
C GLU A 194 -21.26 1.82 4.45
N LYS A 195 -21.24 1.53 5.75
CA LYS A 195 -21.11 2.55 6.80
C LYS A 195 -19.77 3.26 6.77
N THR A 196 -18.70 2.56 6.40
CA THR A 196 -17.39 3.19 6.20
C THR A 196 -17.48 4.28 5.14
N LYS A 197 -18.06 3.96 3.98
CA LYS A 197 -18.21 4.92 2.87
C LYS A 197 -19.07 6.13 3.29
N GLU A 198 -20.22 5.87 3.91
CA GLU A 198 -21.18 6.89 4.34
C GLU A 198 -20.53 7.86 5.33
N ILE A 199 -20.02 7.32 6.46
CA ILE A 199 -19.45 8.12 7.54
C ILE A 199 -18.23 8.89 7.08
N LEU A 200 -17.29 8.25 6.38
CA LEU A 200 -16.07 8.93 5.94
C LEU A 200 -16.37 10.03 4.91
N HIS A 201 -17.34 9.80 4.00
CA HIS A 201 -17.77 10.84 3.07
C HIS A 201 -18.40 12.05 3.80
N GLU A 202 -19.29 11.81 4.78
CA GLU A 202 -19.90 12.87 5.59
C GLU A 202 -18.87 13.69 6.39
N LYS A 203 -17.77 13.05 6.81
CA LYS A 203 -16.64 13.69 7.50
C LYS A 203 -15.62 14.34 6.55
N GLY A 204 -15.89 14.36 5.23
CA GLY A 204 -15.07 15.04 4.23
C GLY A 204 -13.86 14.24 3.73
N TYR A 205 -13.88 12.91 3.87
CA TYR A 205 -12.90 12.03 3.25
C TYR A 205 -13.41 11.54 1.90
N GLU A 206 -12.56 11.57 0.90
CA GLU A 206 -12.80 11.01 -0.41
C GLU A 206 -12.12 9.65 -0.52
N ARG A 207 -12.88 8.62 -0.94
CA ARG A 207 -12.28 7.34 -1.29
C ARG A 207 -11.51 7.49 -2.60
N TYR A 208 -10.23 7.22 -2.64
CA TYR A 208 -9.42 7.35 -3.85
C TYR A 208 -9.01 5.98 -4.45
N GLU A 209 -9.05 4.91 -3.64
CA GLU A 209 -8.92 3.51 -4.07
C GLU A 209 -9.74 2.61 -3.12
N ILE A 210 -9.72 1.29 -3.32
CA ILE A 210 -10.69 0.36 -2.69
C ILE A 210 -10.73 0.47 -1.15
N SER A 211 -9.58 0.59 -0.49
CA SER A 211 -9.47 0.53 0.98
C SER A 211 -9.03 1.84 1.63
N ASN A 212 -8.73 2.87 0.85
CA ASN A 212 -8.12 4.08 1.37
C ASN A 212 -8.95 5.34 1.10
N TYR A 213 -9.09 6.14 2.15
CA TYR A 213 -9.85 7.38 2.19
C TYR A 213 -8.95 8.51 2.66
N ALA A 214 -9.06 9.69 2.05
CA ALA A 214 -8.25 10.84 2.40
C ALA A 214 -9.02 12.14 2.30
N LYS A 215 -8.64 13.12 3.10
CA LYS A 215 -9.04 14.50 2.85
C LYS A 215 -8.44 14.99 1.53
N PRO A 216 -9.05 15.94 0.83
CA PRO A 216 -8.51 16.45 -0.44
C PRO A 216 -7.04 16.85 -0.35
N GLY A 217 -6.22 16.28 -1.26
CA GLY A 217 -4.78 16.53 -1.31
C GLY A 217 -3.92 15.62 -0.41
N PHE A 218 -4.51 14.66 0.33
CA PHE A 218 -3.79 13.76 1.23
C PHE A 218 -3.83 12.28 0.82
N ALA A 219 -4.30 11.95 -0.39
CA ALA A 219 -4.17 10.60 -0.93
C ALA A 219 -2.69 10.15 -0.92
N CYS A 220 -2.42 8.92 -0.48
CA CYS A 220 -1.06 8.40 -0.41
C CYS A 220 -0.45 8.25 -1.81
N ARG A 221 0.56 9.05 -2.12
CA ARG A 221 1.23 9.05 -3.43
C ARG A 221 1.91 7.72 -3.71
N HIS A 222 2.44 7.08 -2.66
CA HIS A 222 3.10 5.79 -2.78
C HIS A 222 2.11 4.69 -3.17
N ASN A 223 0.94 4.62 -2.52
CA ASN A 223 -0.10 3.66 -2.85
C ASN A 223 -0.65 3.88 -4.27
N LEU A 224 -0.90 5.14 -4.64
CA LEU A 224 -1.30 5.46 -6.01
C LEU A 224 -0.24 5.05 -7.03
N GLY A 225 1.06 5.14 -6.67
CA GLY A 225 2.16 4.69 -7.50
C GLY A 225 2.08 3.21 -7.85
N TYR A 226 1.68 2.35 -6.92
CA TYR A 226 1.45 0.93 -7.21
C TYR A 226 0.33 0.73 -8.23
N TRP A 227 -0.79 1.45 -8.05
CA TRP A 227 -1.95 1.36 -8.96
C TRP A 227 -1.73 2.03 -10.32
N ASP A 228 -0.71 2.87 -10.45
CA ASP A 228 -0.28 3.51 -11.68
C ASP A 228 0.95 2.82 -12.32
N GLU A 229 1.38 1.66 -11.78
CA GLU A 229 2.54 0.88 -12.22
C GLU A 229 3.85 1.69 -12.23
N VAL A 230 3.97 2.67 -11.33
CA VAL A 230 5.21 3.44 -11.18
C VAL A 230 6.32 2.49 -10.69
N PRO A 231 7.47 2.44 -11.36
CA PRO A 231 8.57 1.59 -10.92
C PRO A 231 9.02 1.90 -9.49
N TYR A 232 9.26 0.85 -8.71
CA TYR A 232 9.76 0.97 -7.34
C TYR A 232 10.83 -0.07 -7.04
N LEU A 233 11.67 0.24 -6.05
CA LEU A 233 12.72 -0.65 -5.55
C LEU A 233 12.46 -0.96 -4.09
N GLY A 234 12.31 -2.24 -3.80
CA GLY A 234 12.25 -2.77 -2.44
C GLY A 234 13.64 -2.92 -1.84
N LEU A 235 13.85 -2.31 -0.68
CA LEU A 235 15.08 -2.41 0.08
C LEU A 235 14.80 -3.11 1.40
N GLY A 236 15.66 -4.05 1.76
CA GLY A 236 15.49 -4.84 2.97
C GLY A 236 15.02 -6.26 2.71
N LEU A 237 14.90 -7.02 3.80
CA LEU A 237 14.52 -8.43 3.80
C LEU A 237 13.11 -8.62 3.25
N GLY A 238 12.95 -9.50 2.26
CA GLY A 238 11.66 -9.86 1.67
C GLY A 238 10.98 -8.74 0.85
N ALA A 239 11.62 -7.58 0.70
CA ALA A 239 11.02 -6.44 0.00
C ALA A 239 10.90 -6.72 -1.51
N SER A 240 9.72 -6.47 -2.07
CA SER A 240 9.43 -6.64 -3.48
C SER A 240 9.76 -5.39 -4.29
N SER A 241 10.04 -5.59 -5.57
CA SER A 241 10.34 -4.52 -6.52
C SER A 241 9.57 -4.71 -7.82
N TYR A 242 9.26 -3.59 -8.47
CA TYR A 242 8.85 -3.55 -9.87
C TYR A 242 9.76 -2.56 -10.61
N TYR A 243 10.63 -3.04 -11.45
CA TYR A 243 11.60 -2.21 -12.17
C TYR A 243 11.96 -2.81 -13.52
N LYS A 244 11.99 -1.97 -14.56
CA LYS A 244 12.26 -2.36 -15.95
C LYS A 244 11.37 -3.51 -16.45
N ASN A 245 10.09 -3.41 -16.18
CA ASN A 245 9.08 -4.41 -16.53
C ASN A 245 9.39 -5.80 -15.96
N ALA A 246 9.95 -5.86 -14.77
CA ALA A 246 10.17 -7.10 -14.04
C ALA A 246 9.77 -6.95 -12.58
N ARG A 247 9.19 -7.99 -12.02
CA ARG A 247 8.91 -8.16 -10.60
C ARG A 247 9.94 -9.09 -10.00
N PHE A 248 10.39 -8.78 -8.82
CA PHE A 248 11.32 -9.61 -8.05
C PHE A 248 11.27 -9.22 -6.58
N SER A 249 11.65 -10.14 -5.70
CA SER A 249 11.72 -9.90 -4.26
C SER A 249 13.12 -10.13 -3.71
N ASN A 250 13.43 -9.47 -2.61
CA ASN A 250 14.66 -9.74 -1.87
C ASN A 250 14.53 -11.05 -1.09
N GLU A 251 15.69 -11.59 -0.69
CA GLU A 251 15.77 -12.79 0.14
C GLU A 251 14.93 -12.66 1.41
N THR A 252 14.25 -13.74 1.81
CA THR A 252 13.42 -13.82 3.00
C THR A 252 14.11 -14.43 4.22
N ASP A 253 15.18 -15.23 4.01
CA ASP A 253 16.03 -15.71 5.09
C ASP A 253 17.07 -14.66 5.48
N ILE A 254 17.04 -14.22 6.74
CA ILE A 254 17.90 -13.14 7.22
C ILE A 254 19.39 -13.45 7.14
N ARG A 255 19.79 -14.72 7.31
CA ARG A 255 21.21 -15.10 7.25
C ARG A 255 21.72 -15.02 5.83
N THR A 256 20.95 -15.61 4.91
CA THR A 256 21.24 -15.55 3.48
C THR A 256 21.28 -14.12 2.97
N TYR A 257 20.35 -13.27 3.41
CA TYR A 257 20.31 -11.85 3.07
C TYR A 257 21.55 -11.12 3.57
N MET A 258 21.97 -11.35 4.81
CA MET A 258 23.15 -10.70 5.41
C MET A 258 24.48 -11.16 4.79
N GLU A 259 24.56 -12.42 4.37
CA GLU A 259 25.74 -12.98 3.70
C GLU A 259 25.86 -12.50 2.24
N ASN A 260 24.71 -12.25 1.58
CA ASN A 260 24.65 -11.91 0.16
C ASN A 260 23.72 -10.69 -0.11
N PRO A 261 23.99 -9.51 0.48
CA PRO A 261 23.10 -8.36 0.36
C PRO A 261 23.00 -7.77 -1.06
N PHE A 262 23.89 -8.20 -1.97
CA PHE A 262 23.99 -7.70 -3.36
C PHE A 262 23.82 -8.81 -4.40
N VAL A 263 23.04 -9.85 -4.12
CA VAL A 263 22.76 -10.85 -5.15
C VAL A 263 22.06 -10.16 -6.34
N PRO A 264 22.62 -10.24 -7.55
CA PRO A 264 21.98 -9.67 -8.73
C PRO A 264 20.56 -10.23 -8.91
N PHE A 265 19.63 -9.38 -9.32
CA PHE A 265 18.22 -9.74 -9.58
C PHE A 265 18.05 -10.93 -10.54
N LEU A 266 19.02 -11.11 -11.44
CA LEU A 266 19.07 -12.22 -12.40
C LEU A 266 19.57 -13.50 -11.71
N GLY A 267 18.66 -14.41 -11.42
CA GLY A 267 19.00 -15.71 -10.80
C GLY A 267 18.13 -16.08 -9.60
N ARG A 268 17.17 -15.23 -9.24
CA ARG A 268 16.17 -15.56 -8.24
C ARG A 268 15.04 -16.40 -8.86
N ASN A 269 14.50 -17.33 -8.10
CA ASN A 269 13.37 -18.15 -8.54
C ASN A 269 12.07 -17.35 -8.68
N ASP A 270 12.00 -16.16 -8.07
CA ASP A 270 10.87 -15.24 -8.06
C ASP A 270 11.01 -14.07 -9.05
N TYR A 271 12.04 -14.09 -9.92
CA TYR A 271 12.18 -13.07 -10.96
C TYR A 271 11.21 -13.35 -12.11
N GLU A 272 10.28 -12.44 -12.29
CA GLU A 272 9.27 -12.46 -13.35
C GLU A 272 9.45 -11.27 -14.29
N CYS A 273 9.66 -11.55 -15.57
CA CYS A 273 9.65 -10.52 -16.60
C CYS A 273 8.19 -10.32 -17.07
N CYS A 274 7.63 -9.15 -16.83
CA CYS A 274 6.29 -8.80 -17.29
C CYS A 274 6.35 -8.54 -18.80
N ASP A 275 5.80 -9.43 -19.58
CA ASP A 275 5.63 -9.24 -21.03
C ASP A 275 4.53 -8.19 -21.31
N GLU A 276 4.28 -7.91 -22.59
CA GLU A 276 3.28 -6.91 -22.98
C GLU A 276 1.86 -7.32 -22.54
N LYS A 277 1.54 -8.61 -22.63
CA LYS A 277 0.27 -9.18 -22.17
C LYS A 277 0.08 -8.93 -20.67
N SER A 278 1.05 -9.33 -19.85
CA SER A 278 1.01 -9.13 -18.39
C SER A 278 0.88 -7.64 -18.02
N ARG A 279 1.54 -6.76 -18.76
CA ARG A 279 1.45 -5.32 -18.53
C ARG A 279 0.08 -4.74 -18.90
N MET A 280 -0.57 -5.23 -19.96
CA MET A 280 -1.96 -4.85 -20.29
C MET A 280 -2.94 -5.30 -19.19
N GLU A 281 -2.77 -6.52 -18.68
CA GLU A 281 -3.55 -7.05 -17.55
C GLU A 281 -3.37 -6.19 -16.29
N ASP A 282 -2.12 -5.89 -15.93
CA ASP A 282 -1.78 -5.05 -14.78
C ASP A 282 -2.37 -3.64 -14.90
N TYR A 283 -2.24 -3.02 -16.06
CA TYR A 283 -2.80 -1.70 -16.33
C TYR A 283 -4.31 -1.64 -16.03
N MET A 284 -5.05 -2.66 -16.47
CA MET A 284 -6.48 -2.74 -16.23
C MET A 284 -6.79 -3.08 -14.78
N ILE A 285 -6.18 -4.12 -14.23
CA ILE A 285 -6.48 -4.64 -12.89
C ILE A 285 -6.08 -3.63 -11.81
N PHE A 286 -4.85 -3.11 -11.86
CA PHE A 286 -4.38 -2.13 -10.86
C PHE A 286 -5.07 -0.77 -11.05
N GLY A 287 -5.20 -0.33 -12.29
CA GLY A 287 -5.84 0.94 -12.57
C GLY A 287 -7.31 1.01 -12.17
N LEU A 288 -8.06 -0.08 -12.31
CA LEU A 288 -9.47 -0.17 -11.89
C LEU A 288 -9.64 -0.22 -10.35
N ARG A 289 -8.58 -0.44 -9.57
CA ARG A 289 -8.64 -0.31 -8.10
C ARG A 289 -8.82 1.15 -7.67
N LYS A 290 -8.40 2.10 -8.51
CA LYS A 290 -8.59 3.54 -8.24
C LYS A 290 -10.02 3.97 -8.56
N MET A 291 -10.57 4.86 -7.75
CA MET A 291 -11.89 5.46 -8.02
C MET A 291 -11.90 6.28 -9.31
N ALA A 292 -10.74 6.82 -9.70
CA ALA A 292 -10.55 7.51 -10.98
C ALA A 292 -10.51 6.55 -12.19
N GLY A 293 -10.35 5.24 -11.96
CA GLY A 293 -10.27 4.23 -13.02
C GLY A 293 -9.07 4.39 -13.95
N VAL A 294 -9.18 3.82 -15.15
CA VAL A 294 -8.15 3.81 -16.19
C VAL A 294 -8.51 4.75 -17.34
N SER A 295 -7.49 5.28 -18.03
CA SER A 295 -7.64 6.06 -19.26
C SER A 295 -7.45 5.13 -20.46
N LEU A 296 -8.45 5.03 -21.34
CA LEU A 296 -8.38 4.17 -22.52
C LEU A 296 -7.41 4.75 -23.56
N SER A 297 -7.34 6.07 -23.71
CA SER A 297 -6.38 6.71 -24.59
C SER A 297 -4.93 6.57 -24.12
N ARG A 298 -4.69 6.54 -22.78
CA ARG A 298 -3.36 6.21 -22.24
C ARG A 298 -2.99 4.77 -22.52
N PHE A 299 -3.93 3.82 -22.38
CA PHE A 299 -3.74 2.41 -22.73
C PHE A 299 -3.30 2.29 -24.20
N GLU A 300 -4.06 2.88 -25.15
CA GLU A 300 -3.74 2.84 -26.56
C GLU A 300 -2.36 3.45 -26.85
N LYS A 301 -2.02 4.57 -26.23
CA LYS A 301 -0.71 5.20 -26.37
C LYS A 301 0.44 4.33 -25.88
N GLU A 302 0.23 3.58 -24.81
CA GLU A 302 1.25 2.74 -24.18
C GLU A 302 1.47 1.43 -24.93
N PHE A 303 0.38 0.78 -25.35
CA PHE A 303 0.40 -0.55 -25.95
C PHE A 303 0.21 -0.58 -27.47
N GLY A 304 -0.11 0.57 -28.10
CA GLY A 304 -0.28 0.65 -29.56
C GLY A 304 -1.54 0.01 -30.10
N THR A 305 -2.45 -0.43 -29.25
CA THR A 305 -3.75 -1.02 -29.57
C THR A 305 -4.83 -0.47 -28.66
N ALA A 306 -6.04 -0.30 -29.20
CA ALA A 306 -7.16 0.18 -28.38
C ALA A 306 -7.58 -0.86 -27.34
N ALA A 307 -7.92 -0.43 -26.12
CA ALA A 307 -8.38 -1.34 -25.07
C ALA A 307 -9.65 -2.10 -25.48
N GLU A 308 -10.51 -1.49 -26.30
CA GLU A 308 -11.72 -2.10 -26.85
C GLU A 308 -11.42 -3.27 -27.78
N GLU A 309 -10.29 -3.28 -28.49
CA GLU A 309 -9.90 -4.41 -29.36
C GLU A 309 -9.54 -5.65 -28.53
N ILE A 310 -8.96 -5.45 -27.36
CA ILE A 310 -8.50 -6.52 -26.44
C ILE A 310 -9.62 -6.89 -25.45
N TYR A 311 -10.22 -5.90 -24.80
CA TYR A 311 -11.12 -6.05 -23.66
C TYR A 311 -12.57 -5.66 -23.96
N GLY A 312 -12.92 -5.34 -25.20
CA GLY A 312 -14.25 -4.81 -25.54
C GLY A 312 -15.40 -5.73 -25.10
N GLY A 313 -15.22 -7.06 -25.18
CA GLY A 313 -16.20 -8.03 -24.69
C GLY A 313 -16.40 -7.97 -23.17
N VAL A 314 -15.32 -7.88 -22.41
CA VAL A 314 -15.34 -7.78 -20.94
C VAL A 314 -15.93 -6.42 -20.52
N ILE A 315 -15.43 -5.34 -21.11
CA ILE A 315 -15.91 -3.97 -20.84
C ILE A 315 -17.42 -3.87 -21.13
N GLY A 316 -17.84 -4.28 -22.33
CA GLY A 316 -19.25 -4.20 -22.74
C GLY A 316 -20.18 -4.99 -21.83
N ARG A 317 -19.75 -6.19 -21.39
CA ARG A 317 -20.49 -7.03 -20.46
C ARG A 317 -20.69 -6.32 -19.11
N TYR A 318 -19.62 -5.85 -18.49
CA TYR A 318 -19.69 -5.24 -17.15
C TYR A 318 -20.29 -3.83 -17.15
N VAL A 319 -20.16 -3.08 -18.23
CA VAL A 319 -20.92 -1.82 -18.43
C VAL A 319 -22.43 -2.13 -18.57
N GLY A 320 -22.79 -3.16 -19.35
CA GLY A 320 -24.18 -3.59 -19.47
C GLY A 320 -24.80 -4.10 -18.17
N MET A 321 -24.00 -4.64 -17.26
CA MET A 321 -24.42 -5.08 -15.91
C MET A 321 -24.41 -3.93 -14.88
N GLY A 322 -23.90 -2.75 -15.22
CA GLY A 322 -23.79 -1.62 -14.31
C GLY A 322 -22.65 -1.72 -13.27
N PHE A 323 -21.68 -2.63 -13.48
CA PHE A 323 -20.50 -2.79 -12.61
C PHE A 323 -19.33 -1.93 -13.06
N LEU A 324 -19.23 -1.62 -14.34
CA LEU A 324 -18.32 -0.63 -14.89
C LEU A 324 -19.09 0.53 -15.49
N VAL A 325 -18.47 1.68 -15.51
CA VAL A 325 -18.96 2.87 -16.21
C VAL A 325 -17.85 3.46 -17.06
N LEU A 326 -18.19 3.80 -18.31
CA LEU A 326 -17.30 4.51 -19.22
C LEU A 326 -17.80 5.96 -19.36
N GLU A 327 -17.00 6.90 -18.85
CA GLU A 327 -17.27 8.33 -18.90
C GLU A 327 -16.16 9.04 -19.68
N GLY A 328 -16.48 9.38 -20.94
CA GLY A 328 -15.47 9.92 -21.87
C GLY A 328 -14.32 8.93 -22.08
N ASP A 329 -13.13 9.28 -21.65
CA ASP A 329 -11.91 8.46 -21.75
C ASP A 329 -11.68 7.54 -20.53
N ARG A 330 -12.53 7.64 -19.49
CA ARG A 330 -12.32 6.95 -18.22
C ARG A 330 -13.24 5.74 -18.05
N LEU A 331 -12.64 4.57 -17.88
CA LEU A 331 -13.32 3.35 -17.45
C LEU A 331 -13.05 3.15 -15.96
N ARG A 332 -14.10 3.05 -15.15
CA ARG A 332 -13.99 2.85 -13.70
C ARG A 332 -15.02 1.88 -13.17
N LEU A 333 -14.77 1.31 -12.00
CA LEU A 333 -15.77 0.56 -11.24
C LEU A 333 -16.88 1.49 -10.74
N THR A 334 -18.10 1.01 -10.74
CA THR A 334 -19.20 1.57 -9.94
C THR A 334 -19.10 1.06 -8.51
N ASP A 335 -19.87 1.60 -7.56
CA ASP A 335 -19.92 1.04 -6.20
C ASP A 335 -20.31 -0.44 -6.21
N ALA A 336 -21.33 -0.82 -7.00
CA ALA A 336 -21.71 -2.22 -7.18
C ALA A 336 -20.60 -3.06 -7.83
N GLY A 337 -19.79 -2.45 -8.71
CA GLY A 337 -18.64 -3.11 -9.33
C GLY A 337 -17.49 -3.37 -8.34
N ILE A 338 -17.29 -2.46 -7.38
CA ILE A 338 -16.25 -2.64 -6.34
C ILE A 338 -16.55 -3.86 -5.48
N ASP A 339 -17.81 -4.10 -5.16
CA ASP A 339 -18.25 -5.25 -4.35
C ASP A 339 -17.89 -6.60 -4.96
N VAL A 340 -17.80 -6.65 -6.28
CA VAL A 340 -17.48 -7.87 -7.05
C VAL A 340 -16.18 -7.71 -7.84
N SER A 341 -15.35 -6.76 -7.42
CA SER A 341 -14.14 -6.35 -8.15
C SER A 341 -13.18 -7.50 -8.43
N ASN A 342 -12.97 -8.42 -7.49
CA ASN A 342 -12.10 -9.57 -7.69
C ASN A 342 -12.53 -10.40 -8.90
N ARG A 343 -13.85 -10.64 -9.05
CA ARG A 343 -14.39 -11.36 -10.21
C ARG A 343 -14.21 -10.59 -11.52
N ILE A 344 -14.35 -9.25 -11.45
CA ILE A 344 -14.13 -8.40 -12.61
C ILE A 344 -12.64 -8.44 -13.00
N PHE A 345 -11.73 -8.37 -12.03
CA PHE A 345 -10.29 -8.42 -12.30
C PHE A 345 -9.85 -9.74 -12.92
N GLU A 346 -10.41 -10.88 -12.48
CA GLU A 346 -10.14 -12.19 -13.08
C GLU A 346 -10.47 -12.20 -14.58
N ASP A 347 -11.57 -11.55 -14.98
CA ASP A 347 -12.02 -11.54 -16.37
C ASP A 347 -11.19 -10.58 -17.26
N PHE A 348 -10.32 -9.73 -16.67
CA PHE A 348 -9.32 -8.95 -17.40
C PHE A 348 -8.02 -9.73 -17.63
N LEU A 349 -7.85 -10.92 -17.05
CA LEU A 349 -6.73 -11.80 -17.38
C LEU A 349 -6.93 -12.36 -18.79
N LEU A 350 -5.92 -12.21 -19.62
CA LEU A 350 -5.93 -12.72 -20.99
C LEU A 350 -5.52 -14.19 -20.96
N MET A 351 -6.47 -15.08 -21.21
CA MET A 351 -6.19 -16.52 -21.29
C MET A 351 -5.16 -16.80 -22.41
N GLU A 352 -4.32 -17.85 -22.21
CA GLU A 352 -3.33 -18.31 -23.21
C GLU A 352 -3.98 -18.78 -24.49
#